data_a761346ca0417ed161db12d6acba3db7
#
_entry.id   a761346ca0417ed161db12d6acba3db7
#
_cell.length_a   1.000
_cell.length_b   1.000
_cell.length_c   1.000
_cell.angle_alpha   90.00
_cell.angle_beta   90.00
_cell.angle_gamma   90.00
#
_symmetry.space_group_name_H-M   'P 1'
#
loop_
_entity.id
_entity.type
_entity.pdbx_description
1 polymer ?
#
loop_
_entity_poly.entity_id
_entity_poly.type
_entity_poly.pdbx_seq_one_letter_code
_entity_poly.pdbx_strand_id
1 'polypeptide(L)'
;MAVNCRFATGVHVLVLLASEPDSLQTSTDIAEKLDTNPVVVRRVLASLQQAKLIESQKGPTGGSRLLKSPKAITLADVYKAVETGSLFHTPNVRAAAALRVNASLEKIFSGSIIALLEEFEKTSLSQVVKRVGKQTTRK
;
A
#
# COMPACT_ATOMS: atom_id res chain seq x y z
N MET A 1 -11.51 -17.52 3.53
CA MET A 1 -10.33 -16.89 2.87
C MET A 1 -9.95 -15.61 3.59
N ALA A 2 -8.70 -15.47 3.95
CA ALA A 2 -8.21 -14.22 4.49
C ALA A 2 -8.19 -13.16 3.38
N VAL A 3 -8.90 -12.05 3.60
CA VAL A 3 -8.88 -10.91 2.66
C VAL A 3 -7.67 -10.06 3.00
N ASN A 4 -6.82 -9.82 2.00
CA ASN A 4 -5.63 -9.00 2.19
C ASN A 4 -5.98 -7.52 1.97
N CYS A 5 -5.98 -6.77 3.07
CA CYS A 5 -6.24 -5.33 3.06
C CYS A 5 -4.97 -4.49 3.16
N ARG A 6 -3.78 -5.10 3.01
CA ARG A 6 -2.51 -4.39 3.20
C ARG A 6 -2.36 -3.18 2.30
N PHE A 7 -2.72 -3.33 1.03
CA PHE A 7 -2.62 -2.22 0.09
C PHE A 7 -3.50 -1.04 0.50
N ALA A 8 -4.79 -1.31 0.76
CA ALA A 8 -5.72 -0.29 1.22
C ALA A 8 -5.27 0.34 2.54
N THR A 9 -4.79 -0.47 3.49
CA THR A 9 -4.24 0.02 4.77
C THR A 9 -3.04 0.94 4.53
N GLY A 10 -2.16 0.59 3.61
CA GLY A 10 -1.03 1.43 3.21
C GLY A 10 -1.49 2.79 2.70
N VAL A 11 -2.51 2.82 1.87
CA VAL A 11 -3.10 4.08 1.37
C VAL A 11 -3.70 4.89 2.53
N HIS A 12 -4.47 4.24 3.42
CA HIS A 12 -5.03 4.90 4.61
C HIS A 12 -3.95 5.55 5.46
N VAL A 13 -2.86 4.83 5.75
CA VAL A 13 -1.73 5.34 6.53
C VAL A 13 -1.14 6.58 5.87
N LEU A 14 -0.88 6.52 4.57
CA LEU A 14 -0.28 7.64 3.85
C LEU A 14 -1.20 8.85 3.77
N VAL A 15 -2.51 8.65 3.64
CA VAL A 15 -3.49 9.75 3.66
C VAL A 15 -3.47 10.45 5.03
N LEU A 16 -3.41 9.69 6.12
CA LEU A 16 -3.28 10.28 7.46
C LEU A 16 -2.00 11.09 7.61
N LEU A 17 -0.87 10.55 7.17
CA LEU A 17 0.42 11.25 7.26
C LEU A 17 0.42 12.50 6.37
N ALA A 18 -0.23 12.46 5.22
CA ALA A 18 -0.36 13.61 4.33
C ALA A 18 -1.24 14.71 4.93
N SER A 19 -2.20 14.35 5.77
CA SER A 19 -3.11 15.31 6.42
C SER A 19 -2.42 16.11 7.52
N GLU A 20 -1.35 15.59 8.11
CA GLU A 20 -0.59 16.24 9.19
C GLU A 20 0.91 16.15 8.89
N PRO A 21 1.38 16.83 7.83
CA PRO A 21 2.75 16.64 7.32
C PRO A 21 3.86 17.06 8.29
N ASP A 22 3.56 17.95 9.22
CA ASP A 22 4.53 18.46 10.19
C ASP A 22 4.55 17.67 11.50
N SER A 23 3.67 16.68 11.64
CA SER A 23 3.55 15.86 12.84
C SER A 23 4.12 14.47 12.62
N LEU A 24 4.80 13.95 13.65
CA LEU A 24 5.16 12.54 13.72
C LEU A 24 3.98 11.78 14.34
N GLN A 25 3.50 10.75 13.65
CA GLN A 25 2.40 9.92 14.14
C GLN A 25 2.91 8.53 14.49
N THR A 26 2.59 8.06 15.70
CA THR A 26 2.99 6.72 16.16
C THR A 26 2.09 5.65 15.54
N SER A 27 2.58 4.40 15.53
CA SER A 27 1.77 3.26 15.06
C SER A 27 0.48 3.09 15.88
N THR A 28 0.54 3.39 17.18
CA THR A 28 -0.63 3.34 18.07
C THR A 28 -1.66 4.40 17.69
N ASP A 29 -1.21 5.65 17.47
CA ASP A 29 -2.10 6.74 17.03
C ASP A 29 -2.78 6.43 15.70
N ILE A 30 -2.00 5.95 14.73
CA ILE A 30 -2.51 5.58 13.41
C ILE A 30 -3.54 4.45 13.53
N ALA A 31 -3.22 3.41 14.30
CA ALA A 31 -4.11 2.27 14.50
C ALA A 31 -5.43 2.69 15.13
N GLU A 32 -5.39 3.60 16.10
CA GLU A 32 -6.58 4.16 16.74
C GLU A 32 -7.43 4.94 15.74
N LYS A 33 -6.82 5.83 14.96
CA LYS A 33 -7.52 6.63 13.94
C LYS A 33 -8.13 5.78 12.83
N LEU A 34 -7.50 4.66 12.48
CA LEU A 34 -7.99 3.74 11.45
C LEU A 34 -8.87 2.62 12.01
N ASP A 35 -9.04 2.55 13.32
CA ASP A 35 -9.77 1.47 13.99
C ASP A 35 -9.26 0.10 13.58
N THR A 36 -7.94 -0.09 13.67
CA THR A 36 -7.27 -1.33 13.27
C THR A 36 -6.20 -1.74 14.28
N ASN A 37 -5.63 -2.92 14.08
CA ASN A 37 -4.62 -3.49 14.98
C ASN A 37 -3.26 -2.80 14.79
N PRO A 38 -2.61 -2.32 15.87
CA PRO A 38 -1.28 -1.70 15.79
C PRO A 38 -0.21 -2.58 15.15
N VAL A 39 -0.30 -3.90 15.29
CA VAL A 39 0.66 -4.85 14.69
C VAL A 39 0.59 -4.77 13.16
N VAL A 40 -0.61 -4.69 12.60
CA VAL A 40 -0.81 -4.54 11.16
C VAL A 40 -0.22 -3.21 10.68
N VAL A 41 -0.49 -2.12 11.42
CA VAL A 41 0.05 -0.79 11.11
C VAL A 41 1.57 -0.79 11.12
N ARG A 42 2.20 -1.41 12.14
CA ARG A 42 3.67 -1.49 12.23
C ARG A 42 4.27 -2.21 11.02
N ARG A 43 3.65 -3.29 10.56
CA ARG A 43 4.12 -4.04 9.38
C ARG A 43 4.01 -3.20 8.12
N VAL A 44 2.91 -2.49 7.95
CA VAL A 44 2.69 -1.59 6.83
C VAL A 44 3.70 -0.43 6.86
N LEU A 45 3.90 0.19 8.02
CA LEU A 45 4.88 1.26 8.19
C LEU A 45 6.30 0.80 7.84
N ALA A 46 6.68 -0.41 8.27
CA ALA A 46 7.99 -0.98 7.94
C ALA A 46 8.18 -1.14 6.44
N SER A 47 7.15 -1.61 5.73
CA SER A 47 7.19 -1.76 4.27
C SER A 47 7.28 -0.41 3.56
N LEU A 48 6.52 0.59 4.01
CA LEU A 48 6.54 1.94 3.45
C LEU A 48 7.89 2.63 3.68
N GLN A 49 8.47 2.41 4.86
CA GLN A 49 9.80 2.95 5.20
C GLN A 49 10.88 2.32 4.34
N GLN A 50 10.84 1.01 4.14
CA GLN A 50 11.78 0.29 3.28
C GLN A 50 11.73 0.80 1.84
N ALA A 51 10.54 1.16 1.36
CA ALA A 51 10.32 1.75 0.04
C ALA A 51 10.67 3.25 -0.02
N LYS A 52 11.07 3.84 1.10
CA LYS A 52 11.45 5.26 1.22
C LYS A 52 10.29 6.23 0.92
N LEU A 53 9.08 5.81 1.19
CA LEU A 53 7.90 6.68 1.09
C LEU A 53 7.66 7.47 2.37
N ILE A 54 8.09 6.91 3.49
CA ILE A 54 8.01 7.54 4.82
C ILE A 54 9.36 7.46 5.52
N GLU A 55 9.53 8.28 6.55
CA GLU A 55 10.63 8.16 7.50
C GLU A 55 10.06 8.02 8.91
N SER A 56 10.81 7.36 9.78
CA SER A 56 10.42 7.12 11.16
C SER A 56 11.53 7.51 12.12
N GLN A 57 11.13 8.07 13.26
CA GLN A 57 12.04 8.39 14.36
C GLN A 57 11.66 7.54 15.56
N LYS A 58 12.67 6.99 16.24
CA LYS A 58 12.49 6.19 17.44
C LYS A 58 12.44 7.09 18.68
N GLY A 59 11.89 6.56 19.77
CA GLY A 59 11.87 7.25 21.07
C GLY A 59 10.51 7.79 21.44
N PRO A 60 10.41 8.42 22.66
CA PRO A 60 9.12 8.87 23.20
C PRO A 60 8.44 9.96 22.37
N THR A 61 9.21 10.75 21.64
CA THR A 61 8.70 11.81 20.76
C THR A 61 8.75 11.40 19.29
N GLY A 62 8.97 10.11 19.02
CA GLY A 62 9.07 9.56 17.67
C GLY A 62 7.74 9.35 16.99
N GLY A 63 7.82 8.75 15.83
CA GLY A 63 6.69 8.43 14.97
C GLY A 63 7.11 8.43 13.52
N SER A 64 6.13 8.48 12.63
CA SER A 64 6.35 8.44 11.17
C SER A 64 5.77 9.66 10.49
N ARG A 65 6.39 10.06 9.38
CA ARG A 65 5.90 11.12 8.50
C ARG A 65 6.30 10.82 7.06
N LEU A 66 5.66 11.48 6.10
CA LEU A 66 6.01 11.33 4.69
C LEU A 66 7.45 11.79 4.42
N LEU A 67 8.19 11.00 3.66
CA LEU A 67 9.53 11.37 3.17
C LEU A 67 9.41 12.07 1.81
N LYS A 68 8.41 11.70 1.02
CA LYS A 68 8.17 12.28 -0.30
C LYS A 68 6.88 13.10 -0.31
N SER A 69 6.83 14.10 -1.19
CA SER A 69 5.60 14.87 -1.43
C SER A 69 4.45 13.94 -1.87
N PRO A 70 3.21 14.17 -1.43
CA PRO A 70 2.05 13.40 -1.90
C PRO A 70 1.90 13.39 -3.43
N LYS A 71 2.34 14.42 -4.12
CA LYS A 71 2.33 14.48 -5.59
C LYS A 71 3.31 13.49 -6.22
N ALA A 72 4.37 13.14 -5.50
CA ALA A 72 5.43 12.25 -5.98
C ALA A 72 5.19 10.78 -5.64
N ILE A 73 4.12 10.47 -4.91
CA ILE A 73 3.76 9.09 -4.52
C ILE A 73 2.55 8.68 -5.36
N THR A 74 2.68 7.59 -6.12
CA THR A 74 1.56 7.01 -6.87
C THR A 74 0.99 5.79 -6.13
N LEU A 75 -0.23 5.39 -6.48
CA LEU A 75 -0.79 4.14 -5.96
C LEU A 75 0.05 2.92 -6.37
N ALA A 76 0.73 2.99 -7.52
CA ALA A 76 1.67 1.94 -7.93
C ALA A 76 2.84 1.83 -6.94
N ASP A 77 3.39 2.95 -6.48
CA ASP A 77 4.46 2.97 -5.48
C ASP A 77 4.01 2.29 -4.18
N VAL A 78 2.79 2.59 -3.74
CA VAL A 78 2.22 2.01 -2.51
C VAL A 78 2.01 0.50 -2.68
N TYR A 79 1.45 0.08 -3.81
CA TYR A 79 1.24 -1.34 -4.12
C TYR A 79 2.57 -2.11 -4.07
N LYS A 80 3.60 -1.61 -4.75
CA LYS A 80 4.94 -2.23 -4.77
C LYS A 80 5.58 -2.30 -3.38
N ALA A 81 5.28 -1.32 -2.53
CA ALA A 81 5.85 -1.26 -1.18
C ALA A 81 5.25 -2.32 -0.26
N VAL A 82 3.94 -2.54 -0.32
CA VAL A 82 3.22 -3.36 0.66
C VAL A 82 2.88 -4.78 0.18
N GLU A 83 2.78 -4.99 -1.12
CA GLU A 83 2.51 -6.31 -1.69
C GLU A 83 3.82 -7.03 -1.98
N THR A 84 4.09 -8.08 -1.22
CA THR A 84 5.37 -8.81 -1.26
C THR A 84 5.28 -10.12 -2.03
N GLY A 85 4.10 -10.52 -2.47
CA GLY A 85 3.89 -11.76 -3.19
C GLY A 85 3.18 -11.55 -4.53
N SER A 86 2.99 -12.63 -5.26
CA SER A 86 2.19 -12.60 -6.47
C SER A 86 0.72 -12.47 -6.13
N LEU A 87 0.00 -11.62 -6.87
CA LEU A 87 -1.46 -11.48 -6.72
C LEU A 87 -2.18 -12.76 -7.11
N PHE A 88 -1.64 -13.47 -8.10
CA PHE A 88 -2.20 -14.72 -8.59
C PHE A 88 -1.17 -15.85 -8.47
N HIS A 89 -1.63 -17.02 -8.08
CA HIS A 89 -0.79 -18.21 -7.93
C HIS A 89 -1.32 -19.33 -8.81
N THR A 90 -0.41 -20.15 -9.33
CA THR A 90 -0.76 -21.36 -10.05
C THR A 90 -0.70 -22.56 -9.08
N PRO A 91 -1.52 -23.61 -9.30
CA PRO A 91 -1.46 -24.79 -8.44
C PRO A 91 -0.16 -25.56 -8.63
N ASN A 92 0.27 -26.24 -7.57
CA ASN A 92 1.43 -27.13 -7.63
C ASN A 92 1.00 -28.44 -8.33
N VAL A 93 1.47 -28.64 -9.55
CA VAL A 93 1.09 -29.78 -10.41
C VAL A 93 2.32 -30.48 -10.96
N ARG A 94 2.18 -31.76 -11.37
CA ARG A 94 3.27 -32.58 -11.91
C ARG A 94 3.02 -33.02 -13.34
N ALA A 95 1.74 -33.14 -13.75
CA ALA A 95 1.40 -33.59 -15.11
C ALA A 95 1.87 -32.57 -16.15
N ALA A 96 2.44 -33.04 -17.25
CA ALA A 96 2.99 -32.20 -18.30
C ALA A 96 1.95 -31.24 -18.90
N ALA A 97 0.73 -31.70 -19.10
CA ALA A 97 -0.36 -30.86 -19.62
C ALA A 97 -0.70 -29.72 -18.64
N ALA A 98 -0.76 -30.02 -17.33
CA ALA A 98 -1.04 -29.02 -16.31
C ALA A 98 0.11 -28.02 -16.17
N LEU A 99 1.36 -28.45 -16.28
CA LEU A 99 2.52 -27.56 -16.30
C LEU A 99 2.48 -26.56 -17.46
N ARG A 100 2.02 -27.01 -18.64
CA ARG A 100 1.86 -26.12 -19.80
C ARG A 100 0.78 -25.06 -19.56
N VAL A 101 -0.31 -25.43 -18.89
CA VAL A 101 -1.36 -24.46 -18.51
C VAL A 101 -0.79 -23.44 -17.53
N ASN A 102 -0.07 -23.89 -16.49
CA ASN A 102 0.58 -22.98 -15.53
C ASN A 102 1.52 -22.00 -16.22
N ALA A 103 2.36 -22.46 -17.14
CA ALA A 103 3.29 -21.60 -17.86
C ALA A 103 2.56 -20.52 -18.68
N SER A 104 1.44 -20.88 -19.30
CA SER A 104 0.60 -19.93 -20.02
C SER A 104 -0.05 -18.91 -19.09
N LEU A 105 -0.61 -19.38 -17.97
CA LEU A 105 -1.24 -18.52 -16.96
C LEU A 105 -0.24 -17.55 -16.33
N GLU A 106 0.99 -17.98 -16.06
CA GLU A 106 2.03 -17.10 -15.49
C GLU A 106 2.34 -15.92 -16.42
N LYS A 107 2.38 -16.16 -17.73
CA LYS A 107 2.56 -15.07 -18.71
C LYS A 107 1.38 -14.11 -18.72
N ILE A 108 0.14 -14.63 -18.68
CA ILE A 108 -1.08 -13.83 -18.63
C ILE A 108 -1.11 -13.01 -17.34
N PHE A 109 -0.81 -13.63 -16.20
CA PHE A 109 -0.81 -12.97 -14.91
C PHE A 109 0.24 -11.85 -14.84
N SER A 110 1.45 -12.09 -15.38
CA SER A 110 2.49 -11.07 -15.45
C SER A 110 2.03 -9.85 -16.25
N GLY A 111 1.42 -10.07 -17.41
CA GLY A 111 0.85 -8.99 -18.22
C GLY A 111 -0.26 -8.23 -17.50
N SER A 112 -1.10 -8.95 -16.76
CA SER A 112 -2.20 -8.35 -15.99
C SER A 112 -1.68 -7.48 -14.85
N ILE A 113 -0.62 -7.89 -14.17
CA ILE A 113 0.02 -7.08 -13.10
C ILE A 113 0.63 -5.81 -13.68
N ILE A 114 1.28 -5.89 -14.83
CA ILE A 114 1.83 -4.71 -15.53
C ILE A 114 0.70 -3.71 -15.83
N ALA A 115 -0.43 -4.18 -16.37
CA ALA A 115 -1.58 -3.33 -16.66
C ALA A 115 -2.16 -2.70 -15.40
N LEU A 116 -2.25 -3.46 -14.31
CA LEU A 116 -2.69 -2.97 -12.99
C LEU A 116 -1.80 -1.84 -12.49
N LEU A 117 -0.49 -2.04 -12.54
CA LEU A 117 0.48 -1.03 -12.08
C LEU A 117 0.45 0.22 -12.96
N GLU A 118 0.29 0.07 -14.27
CA GLU A 118 0.14 1.21 -15.18
C GLU A 118 -1.10 2.05 -14.81
N GLU A 119 -2.20 1.40 -14.48
CA GLU A 119 -3.42 2.10 -14.02
C GLU A 119 -3.18 2.83 -12.69
N PHE A 120 -2.51 2.18 -11.74
CA PHE A 120 -2.20 2.79 -10.44
C PHE A 120 -1.21 3.95 -10.53
N GLU A 121 -0.33 3.96 -11.53
CA GLU A 121 0.59 5.07 -11.77
C GLU A 121 -0.12 6.37 -12.13
N LYS A 122 -1.34 6.29 -12.63
CA LYS A 122 -2.14 7.46 -13.03
C LYS A 122 -2.71 8.23 -11.86
N THR A 123 -2.73 7.67 -10.66
CA THR A 123 -3.30 8.31 -9.47
C THR A 123 -2.22 8.53 -8.42
N SER A 124 -2.03 9.78 -8.03
CA SER A 124 -1.11 10.16 -6.96
C SER A 124 -1.82 10.15 -5.60
N LEU A 125 -1.03 10.07 -4.53
CA LEU A 125 -1.54 10.23 -3.16
C LEU A 125 -2.24 11.58 -2.99
N SER A 126 -1.70 12.64 -3.60
CA SER A 126 -2.30 13.97 -3.59
C SER A 126 -3.73 13.95 -4.13
N GLN A 127 -3.98 13.23 -5.22
CA GLN A 127 -5.31 13.10 -5.81
C GLN A 127 -6.27 12.33 -4.89
N VAL A 128 -5.79 11.30 -4.21
CA VAL A 128 -6.59 10.54 -3.23
C VAL A 128 -7.00 11.46 -2.07
N VAL A 129 -6.05 12.22 -1.53
CA VAL A 129 -6.31 13.18 -0.44
C VAL A 129 -7.38 14.21 -0.86
N LYS A 130 -7.30 14.73 -2.08
CA LYS A 130 -8.29 15.68 -2.61
C LYS A 130 -9.68 15.06 -2.74
N ARG A 131 -9.77 13.81 -3.19
CA ARG A 131 -11.07 13.09 -3.29
C ARG A 131 -11.70 12.89 -1.92
N VAL A 132 -10.92 12.51 -0.92
CA VAL A 132 -11.37 12.34 0.46
C VAL A 132 -11.89 13.67 1.02
N GLY A 133 -11.15 14.75 0.82
CA GLY A 133 -11.56 16.11 1.25
C GLY A 133 -12.88 16.54 0.64
N LYS A 134 -13.11 16.28 -0.66
CA LYS A 134 -14.37 16.62 -1.34
C LYS A 134 -15.56 15.83 -0.80
N GLN A 135 -15.36 14.57 -0.39
CA GLN A 135 -16.42 13.75 0.21
C GLN A 135 -16.84 14.28 1.58
N THR A 136 -15.91 14.83 2.34
CA THR A 136 -16.18 15.39 3.66
C THR A 136 -17.01 16.68 3.59
N THR A 137 -16.89 17.44 2.52
CA THR A 137 -17.61 18.71 2.31
C THR A 137 -19.04 18.53 1.78
N ARG A 138 -19.46 17.31 1.44
CA ARG A 138 -20.79 17.03 0.90
C ARG A 138 -21.84 16.63 1.95
N LYS A 139 -21.58 16.87 3.20
CA LYS A 139 -22.59 16.67 4.26
C LYS A 139 -23.52 17.87 4.36
#